data_b51b25809b978e4de24d23ed2a45ee57
#
_entry.id   b51b25809b978e4de24d23ed2a45ee57
#
_cell.length_a   1.000
_cell.length_b   1.000
_cell.length_c   1.000
_cell.angle_alpha   90.00
_cell.angle_beta   90.00
_cell.angle_gamma   90.00
#
_symmetry.space_group_name_H-M   'P 1'
#
loop_
_entity.id
_entity.type
_entity.pdbx_description
1 polymer ?
#
loop_
_entity_poly.entity_id
_entity_poly.type
_entity_poly.pdbx_seq_one_letter_code
_entity_poly.pdbx_strand_id
1 'polypeptide(L)'
;MIQEAHIGVGISGKEGRQAVNNSDFAIGQFRFLKPLLLKHGRRNYRRMSKVIVYSFFKNIVLTFVLFYYQADCGWSGTSFYEAWVYSGFNFFLAFTPLAFGWFDVDTSAETVRKYPRLYAAGLHRMDLNVTNMAYATLEAAGASLLIYFITRQV
;
A
#
# COMPACT_ATOMS: atom_id res chain seq x y z
N MET A 1 27.09 -10.19 1.38
CA MET A 1 26.09 -10.98 2.13
C MET A 1 24.93 -10.10 2.65
N ILE A 2 25.16 -9.01 3.44
CA ILE A 2 24.04 -8.14 3.93
C ILE A 2 23.35 -7.45 2.76
N GLN A 3 24.07 -6.99 1.74
CA GLN A 3 23.53 -6.33 0.56
C GLN A 3 22.80 -7.27 -0.43
N GLU A 4 23.00 -8.56 -0.31
CA GLU A 4 22.36 -9.58 -1.17
C GLU A 4 21.09 -10.17 -0.54
N ALA A 5 20.87 -9.87 0.74
CA ALA A 5 19.65 -10.24 1.46
C ALA A 5 18.50 -9.32 1.08
N HIS A 6 17.27 -9.83 1.09
CA HIS A 6 16.08 -8.99 0.87
C HIS A 6 15.88 -7.92 1.94
N ILE A 7 16.33 -8.18 3.16
CA ILE A 7 16.35 -7.23 4.27
C ILE A 7 17.60 -7.51 5.10
N GLY A 8 18.47 -6.52 5.22
CA GLY A 8 19.68 -6.55 6.03
C GLY A 8 19.46 -5.90 7.40
N VAL A 9 19.80 -6.59 8.49
CA VAL A 9 19.73 -6.03 9.84
C VAL A 9 21.12 -5.99 10.44
N GLY A 10 21.63 -4.79 10.71
CA GLY A 10 22.92 -4.56 11.37
C GLY A 10 22.76 -4.34 12.87
N ILE A 11 23.69 -4.87 13.65
CA ILE A 11 23.75 -4.59 15.09
C ILE A 11 24.82 -3.52 15.32
N SER A 12 24.40 -2.42 15.95
CA SER A 12 25.33 -1.33 16.31
C SER A 12 26.20 -1.78 17.49
N GLY A 13 27.45 -2.11 17.18
CA GLY A 13 28.47 -2.46 18.19
C GLY A 13 29.48 -1.34 18.41
N LYS A 14 30.36 -1.52 19.40
CA LYS A 14 31.49 -0.58 19.66
C LYS A 14 32.57 -0.67 18.59
N GLU A 15 32.71 -1.78 17.89
CA GLU A 15 33.80 -2.15 16.98
C GLU A 15 33.45 -2.01 15.49
N GLY A 16 32.87 -0.91 15.08
CA GLY A 16 32.72 -0.60 13.68
C GLY A 16 31.28 -0.45 13.18
N ARG A 17 31.09 0.59 12.39
CA ARG A 17 29.78 0.94 11.80
C ARG A 17 29.57 0.35 10.41
N GLN A 18 30.49 -0.45 9.89
CA GLN A 18 30.43 -0.96 8.51
C GLN A 18 29.22 -1.84 8.25
N ALA A 19 28.87 -2.72 9.20
CA ALA A 19 27.68 -3.56 9.09
C ALA A 19 26.38 -2.73 9.15
N VAL A 20 26.36 -1.68 9.97
CA VAL A 20 25.23 -0.77 10.13
C VAL A 20 25.03 0.08 8.86
N ASN A 21 26.11 0.60 8.29
CA ASN A 21 26.05 1.43 7.08
C ASN A 21 25.59 0.68 5.83
N ASN A 22 25.76 -0.65 5.81
CA ASN A 22 25.35 -1.52 4.70
C ASN A 22 24.07 -2.30 4.98
N SER A 23 23.34 -1.99 6.07
CA SER A 23 22.10 -2.64 6.45
C SER A 23 20.90 -1.72 6.30
N ASP A 24 19.73 -2.29 6.01
CA ASP A 24 18.47 -1.55 5.90
C ASP A 24 17.92 -1.12 7.26
N PHE A 25 18.20 -1.91 8.29
CA PHE A 25 17.84 -1.61 9.68
C PHE A 25 19.02 -1.76 10.61
N ALA A 26 19.17 -0.79 11.53
CA ALA A 26 20.18 -0.83 12.58
C ALA A 26 19.50 -1.00 13.95
N ILE A 27 19.94 -1.99 14.71
CA ILE A 27 19.47 -2.23 16.08
C ILE A 27 20.62 -2.18 17.07
N GLY A 28 20.40 -1.62 18.25
CA GLY A 28 21.45 -1.53 19.28
C GLY A 28 21.74 -2.85 19.99
N GLN A 29 20.76 -3.75 20.06
CA GLN A 29 20.91 -5.06 20.70
C GLN A 29 20.07 -6.10 19.96
N PHE A 30 20.56 -7.34 19.89
CA PHE A 30 19.88 -8.44 19.23
C PHE A 30 18.46 -8.69 19.73
N ARG A 31 18.18 -8.46 21.00
CA ARG A 31 16.83 -8.61 21.59
C ARG A 31 15.78 -7.73 20.92
N PHE A 32 16.18 -6.64 20.29
CA PHE A 32 15.27 -5.73 19.57
C PHE A 32 14.80 -6.28 18.22
N LEU A 33 15.42 -7.36 17.75
CA LEU A 33 14.98 -8.04 16.53
C LEU A 33 13.55 -8.59 16.66
N LYS A 34 13.20 -9.12 17.83
CA LYS A 34 11.85 -9.65 18.08
C LYS A 34 10.74 -8.59 17.93
N PRO A 35 10.80 -7.42 18.58
CA PRO A 35 9.81 -6.36 18.35
C PRO A 35 9.90 -5.77 16.93
N LEU A 36 11.07 -5.72 16.32
CA LEU A 36 11.24 -5.25 14.94
C LEU A 36 10.42 -6.13 13.98
N LEU A 37 10.55 -7.43 14.05
CA LEU A 37 9.84 -8.36 13.17
C LEU A 37 8.35 -8.46 13.51
N LEU A 38 8.02 -8.79 14.76
CA LEU A 38 6.66 -9.12 15.15
C LEU A 38 5.72 -7.92 15.17
N LYS A 39 6.19 -6.75 15.64
CA LYS A 39 5.36 -5.55 15.76
C LYS A 39 5.50 -4.67 14.50
N HIS A 40 6.72 -4.21 14.22
CA HIS A 40 6.94 -3.25 13.14
C HIS A 40 6.84 -3.89 11.75
N GLY A 41 7.39 -5.07 11.54
CA GLY A 41 7.32 -5.79 10.27
C GLY A 41 5.87 -6.12 9.88
N ARG A 42 5.09 -6.69 10.82
CA ARG A 42 3.67 -6.96 10.60
C ARG A 42 2.88 -5.69 10.29
N ARG A 43 3.04 -4.64 11.11
CA ARG A 43 2.33 -3.37 10.92
C ARG A 43 2.66 -2.74 9.58
N ASN A 44 3.94 -2.74 9.21
CA ASN A 44 4.39 -2.21 7.92
C ASN A 44 3.80 -2.99 6.75
N TYR A 45 3.83 -4.32 6.80
CA TYR A 45 3.23 -5.16 5.77
C TYR A 45 1.74 -4.81 5.55
N ARG A 46 0.93 -4.75 6.61
CA ARG A 46 -0.50 -4.45 6.50
C ARG A 46 -0.77 -3.05 5.94
N ARG A 47 -0.01 -2.05 6.39
CA ARG A 47 -0.12 -0.68 5.87
C ARG A 47 0.25 -0.60 4.40
N MET A 48 1.37 -1.19 4.02
CA MET A 48 1.81 -1.21 2.63
C MET A 48 0.82 -1.95 1.73
N SER A 49 0.27 -3.07 2.19
CA SER A 49 -0.75 -3.80 1.44
C SER A 49 -2.00 -2.94 1.18
N LYS A 50 -2.50 -2.22 2.18
CA LYS A 50 -3.62 -1.29 2.02
C LYS A 50 -3.31 -0.16 1.03
N VAL A 51 -2.13 0.45 1.14
CA VAL A 51 -1.69 1.53 0.24
C VAL A 51 -1.59 1.05 -1.20
N ILE A 52 -1.04 -0.15 -1.41
CA ILE A 52 -0.90 -0.75 -2.74
C ILE A 52 -2.29 -1.00 -3.35
N VAL A 53 -3.18 -1.70 -2.64
CA VAL A 53 -4.54 -1.99 -3.12
C VAL A 53 -5.30 -0.69 -3.43
N TYR A 54 -5.21 0.30 -2.54
CA TYR A 54 -5.83 1.61 -2.76
C TYR A 54 -5.26 2.35 -3.99
N SER A 55 -3.95 2.28 -4.20
CA SER A 55 -3.30 2.92 -5.35
C SER A 55 -3.76 2.31 -6.67
N PHE A 56 -3.90 0.99 -6.72
CA PHE A 56 -4.48 0.32 -7.90
C PHE A 56 -5.95 0.68 -8.07
N PHE A 57 -6.75 0.61 -7.00
CA PHE A 57 -8.16 0.96 -7.02
C PHE A 57 -8.40 2.35 -7.63
N LYS A 58 -7.74 3.41 -7.11
CA LYS A 58 -7.94 4.76 -7.60
C LYS A 58 -7.57 4.95 -9.07
N ASN A 59 -6.48 4.31 -9.52
CA ASN A 59 -6.03 4.43 -10.90
C ASN A 59 -6.97 3.67 -11.86
N ILE A 60 -7.48 2.52 -11.44
CA ILE A 60 -8.44 1.74 -12.22
C ILE A 60 -9.76 2.52 -12.35
N VAL A 61 -10.28 3.11 -11.26
CA VAL A 61 -11.48 3.95 -11.33
C VAL A 61 -11.31 5.07 -12.36
N LEU A 62 -10.23 5.80 -12.32
CA LEU A 62 -9.96 6.87 -13.26
C LEU A 62 -9.90 6.37 -14.71
N THR A 63 -9.20 5.28 -14.94
CA THR A 63 -9.02 4.69 -16.28
C THR A 63 -10.35 4.19 -16.86
N PHE A 64 -11.18 3.52 -16.06
CA PHE A 64 -12.45 3.01 -16.53
C PHE A 64 -13.47 4.11 -16.82
N VAL A 65 -13.50 5.20 -16.02
CA VAL A 65 -14.35 6.37 -16.35
C VAL A 65 -14.00 6.94 -17.72
N LEU A 66 -12.71 7.08 -18.01
CA LEU A 66 -12.25 7.53 -19.32
C LEU A 66 -12.61 6.55 -20.43
N PHE A 67 -12.50 5.25 -20.17
CA PHE A 67 -12.84 4.21 -21.15
C PHE A 67 -14.33 4.28 -21.53
N TYR A 68 -15.22 4.43 -20.54
CA TYR A 68 -16.66 4.56 -20.82
C TYR A 68 -16.98 5.85 -21.59
N TYR A 69 -16.33 6.96 -21.24
CA TYR A 69 -16.49 8.22 -21.99
C TYR A 69 -16.04 8.09 -23.44
N GLN A 70 -14.93 7.40 -23.71
CA GLN A 70 -14.46 7.18 -25.09
C GLN A 70 -15.43 6.37 -25.91
N ALA A 71 -16.10 5.40 -25.32
CA ALA A 71 -17.14 4.62 -26.00
C ALA A 71 -18.32 5.51 -26.46
N ASP A 72 -18.76 6.45 -25.62
CA ASP A 72 -19.82 7.40 -25.97
C ASP A 72 -19.39 8.46 -27.00
N CYS A 73 -18.13 8.89 -26.97
CA CYS A 73 -17.57 9.86 -27.92
C CYS A 73 -17.13 9.23 -29.25
N GLY A 74 -17.45 7.96 -29.52
CA GLY A 74 -17.08 7.29 -30.76
C GLY A 74 -15.55 7.16 -30.95
N TRP A 75 -14.80 7.04 -29.87
CA TRP A 75 -13.33 6.88 -29.86
C TRP A 75 -12.57 8.08 -30.48
N SER A 76 -13.13 9.27 -30.32
CA SER A 76 -12.56 10.51 -30.89
C SER A 76 -11.21 10.93 -30.27
N GLY A 77 -10.79 10.33 -29.17
CA GLY A 77 -9.57 10.69 -28.44
C GLY A 77 -9.68 11.99 -27.63
N THR A 78 -10.88 12.57 -27.51
CA THR A 78 -11.11 13.75 -26.67
C THR A 78 -10.94 13.39 -25.19
N SER A 79 -10.29 14.28 -24.43
CA SER A 79 -10.13 14.08 -22.99
C SER A 79 -11.37 14.53 -22.23
N PHE A 80 -11.88 13.67 -21.36
CA PHE A 80 -13.00 14.01 -20.46
C PHE A 80 -12.59 15.00 -19.36
N TYR A 81 -11.35 14.89 -18.88
CA TYR A 81 -10.82 15.73 -17.84
C TYR A 81 -9.75 16.69 -18.37
N GLU A 82 -9.76 17.90 -17.89
CA GLU A 82 -8.67 18.83 -18.10
C GLU A 82 -7.40 18.43 -17.32
N ALA A 83 -6.23 18.84 -17.79
CA ALA A 83 -4.94 18.45 -17.22
C ALA A 83 -4.81 18.77 -15.71
N TRP A 84 -5.38 19.87 -15.26
CA TRP A 84 -5.34 20.25 -13.85
C TRP A 84 -6.23 19.36 -12.97
N VAL A 85 -7.32 18.78 -13.50
CA VAL A 85 -8.17 17.81 -12.77
C VAL A 85 -7.39 16.53 -12.50
N TYR A 86 -6.60 16.02 -13.46
CA TYR A 86 -5.71 14.88 -13.25
C TYR A 86 -4.70 15.12 -12.13
N SER A 87 -4.08 16.30 -12.14
CA SER A 87 -3.12 16.69 -11.10
C SER A 87 -3.80 16.80 -9.75
N GLY A 88 -4.96 17.45 -9.69
CA GLY A 88 -5.78 17.58 -8.48
C GLY A 88 -6.22 16.22 -7.92
N PHE A 89 -6.71 15.32 -8.77
CA PHE A 89 -7.11 13.98 -8.38
C PHE A 89 -5.97 13.23 -7.68
N ASN A 90 -4.79 13.23 -8.28
CA ASN A 90 -3.64 12.58 -7.69
C ASN A 90 -3.17 13.24 -6.38
N PHE A 91 -3.22 14.57 -6.31
CA PHE A 91 -2.85 15.33 -5.12
C PHE A 91 -3.80 15.04 -3.95
N PHE A 92 -5.11 15.21 -4.14
CA PHE A 92 -6.10 14.99 -3.06
C PHE A 92 -6.15 13.55 -2.60
N LEU A 93 -6.06 12.58 -3.50
CA LEU A 93 -6.09 11.18 -3.14
C LEU A 93 -4.75 10.66 -2.56
N ALA A 94 -3.66 11.41 -2.66
CA ALA A 94 -2.41 11.09 -1.97
C ALA A 94 -2.53 11.27 -0.45
N PHE A 95 -3.48 12.06 0.06
CA PHE A 95 -3.72 12.18 1.50
C PHE A 95 -4.30 10.91 2.13
N THR A 96 -5.02 10.09 1.38
CA THR A 96 -5.62 8.85 1.90
C THR A 96 -4.58 7.86 2.45
N PRO A 97 -3.45 7.57 1.78
CA PRO A 97 -2.38 6.76 2.36
C PRO A 97 -1.77 7.36 3.62
N LEU A 98 -1.69 8.68 3.73
CA LEU A 98 -1.24 9.35 4.96
C LEU A 98 -2.21 9.11 6.11
N ALA A 99 -3.52 9.17 5.86
CA ALA A 99 -4.54 8.84 6.85
C ALA A 99 -4.41 7.38 7.32
N PHE A 100 -4.19 6.43 6.41
CA PHE A 100 -3.90 5.03 6.80
C PHE A 100 -2.61 4.93 7.63
N GLY A 101 -1.62 5.76 7.35
CA GLY A 101 -0.40 5.83 8.15
C GLY A 101 -0.62 6.31 9.59
N TRP A 102 -1.51 7.27 9.80
CA TRP A 102 -1.73 7.90 11.09
C TRP A 102 -2.80 7.21 11.93
N PHE A 103 -3.94 6.90 11.33
CA PHE A 103 -5.13 6.42 12.04
C PHE A 103 -5.24 4.88 12.11
N ASP A 104 -4.48 4.14 11.30
CA ASP A 104 -4.53 2.68 11.32
C ASP A 104 -3.78 2.13 12.53
N VAL A 105 -4.52 1.82 13.58
CA VAL A 105 -4.02 1.19 14.79
C VAL A 105 -4.12 -0.32 14.62
N ASP A 106 -2.97 -0.97 14.42
CA ASP A 106 -2.89 -2.43 14.50
C ASP A 106 -2.89 -2.88 15.97
N THR A 107 -2.89 -4.17 16.20
CA THR A 107 -2.89 -4.84 17.50
C THR A 107 -1.83 -4.29 18.45
N SER A 108 -2.13 -4.29 19.76
CA SER A 108 -1.19 -3.84 20.80
C SER A 108 0.10 -4.68 20.81
N ALA A 109 1.20 -4.06 21.26
CA ALA A 109 2.49 -4.73 21.32
C ALA A 109 2.47 -5.97 22.25
N GLU A 110 1.62 -5.94 23.29
CA GLU A 110 1.45 -7.05 24.23
C GLU A 110 0.76 -8.25 23.58
N THR A 111 -0.29 -7.99 22.79
CA THR A 111 -1.03 -9.03 22.08
C THR A 111 -0.14 -9.72 21.06
N VAL A 112 0.68 -8.97 20.32
CA VAL A 112 1.61 -9.53 19.34
C VAL A 112 2.71 -10.36 20.02
N ARG A 113 3.16 -9.96 21.20
CA ARG A 113 4.11 -10.76 22.00
C ARG A 113 3.51 -12.06 22.51
N LYS A 114 2.23 -12.03 22.90
CA LYS A 114 1.49 -13.19 23.44
C LYS A 114 1.13 -14.19 22.32
N TYR A 115 0.82 -13.68 21.12
CA TYR A 115 0.39 -14.49 19.99
C TYR A 115 1.28 -14.27 18.76
N PRO A 116 2.51 -14.84 18.73
CA PRO A 116 3.44 -14.65 17.60
C PRO A 116 2.92 -15.22 16.26
N ARG A 117 1.93 -16.12 16.30
CA ARG A 117 1.25 -16.65 15.10
C ARG A 117 0.57 -15.56 14.25
N LEU A 118 0.30 -14.39 14.83
CA LEU A 118 -0.24 -13.24 14.10
C LEU A 118 0.70 -12.74 12.99
N TYR A 119 1.99 -13.07 13.07
CA TYR A 119 2.97 -12.77 12.02
C TYR A 119 2.75 -13.59 10.75
N ALA A 120 2.06 -14.74 10.83
CA ALA A 120 1.76 -15.59 9.70
C ALA A 120 0.94 -14.91 8.61
N ALA A 121 0.17 -13.86 8.93
CA ALA A 121 -0.58 -13.09 7.94
C ALA A 121 0.31 -12.49 6.84
N GLY A 122 1.50 -11.99 7.20
CA GLY A 122 2.49 -11.51 6.24
C GLY A 122 3.16 -12.65 5.46
N LEU A 123 3.47 -13.74 6.16
CA LEU A 123 4.12 -14.91 5.56
C LEU A 123 3.25 -15.56 4.47
N HIS A 124 1.95 -15.67 4.73
CA HIS A 124 0.97 -16.26 3.80
C HIS A 124 0.35 -15.24 2.83
N ARG A 125 0.86 -14.00 2.79
CA ARG A 125 0.37 -12.94 1.89
C ARG A 125 -1.14 -12.74 1.96
N MET A 126 -1.72 -12.80 3.16
CA MET A 126 -3.19 -12.78 3.33
C MET A 126 -3.81 -11.46 2.84
N ASP A 127 -3.15 -10.32 3.07
CA ASP A 127 -3.67 -9.00 2.70
C ASP A 127 -3.37 -8.66 1.22
N LEU A 128 -2.20 -9.07 0.70
CA LEU A 128 -1.78 -8.83 -0.68
C LEU A 128 -1.80 -10.14 -1.47
N ASN A 129 -2.98 -10.56 -1.89
CA ASN A 129 -3.22 -11.76 -2.68
C ASN A 129 -3.89 -11.39 -4.01
N VAL A 130 -3.70 -12.23 -5.04
CA VAL A 130 -4.34 -12.08 -6.36
C VAL A 130 -5.87 -11.98 -6.22
N THR A 131 -6.46 -12.74 -5.31
CA THR A 131 -7.90 -12.70 -5.05
C THR A 131 -8.34 -11.32 -4.55
N ASN A 132 -7.65 -10.74 -3.57
CA ASN A 132 -7.98 -9.41 -3.03
C ASN A 132 -7.76 -8.32 -4.08
N MET A 133 -6.73 -8.45 -4.92
CA MET A 133 -6.51 -7.54 -6.04
C MET A 133 -7.61 -7.63 -7.09
N ALA A 134 -8.09 -8.84 -7.41
CA ALA A 134 -9.21 -9.04 -8.33
C ALA A 134 -10.51 -8.43 -7.78
N TYR A 135 -10.81 -8.63 -6.49
CA TYR A 135 -11.96 -7.99 -5.85
C TYR A 135 -11.87 -6.46 -5.91
N ALA A 136 -10.73 -5.88 -5.56
CA ALA A 136 -10.51 -4.43 -5.65
C ALA A 136 -10.67 -3.90 -7.08
N THR A 137 -10.25 -4.67 -8.08
CA THR A 137 -10.43 -4.33 -9.50
C THR A 137 -11.90 -4.34 -9.91
N LEU A 138 -12.66 -5.36 -9.50
CA LEU A 138 -14.09 -5.45 -9.77
C LEU A 138 -14.87 -4.34 -9.08
N GLU A 139 -14.54 -4.04 -7.82
CA GLU A 139 -15.11 -2.94 -7.06
C GLU A 139 -14.82 -1.59 -7.72
N ALA A 140 -13.58 -1.38 -8.19
CA ALA A 140 -13.20 -0.18 -8.92
C ALA A 140 -13.96 -0.05 -10.25
N ALA A 141 -14.16 -1.13 -10.98
CA ALA A 141 -14.95 -1.14 -12.21
C ALA A 141 -16.42 -0.79 -11.94
N GLY A 142 -17.02 -1.34 -10.88
CA GLY A 142 -18.38 -0.99 -10.46
C GLY A 142 -18.53 0.47 -10.02
N ALA A 143 -17.60 0.96 -9.21
CA ALA A 143 -17.56 2.35 -8.76
C ALA A 143 -17.41 3.34 -9.94
N SER A 144 -16.54 3.01 -10.90
CA SER A 144 -16.34 3.84 -12.11
C SER A 144 -17.58 3.92 -12.98
N LEU A 145 -18.34 2.84 -13.11
CA LEU A 145 -19.65 2.84 -13.80
C LEU A 145 -20.63 3.79 -13.11
N LEU A 146 -20.76 3.70 -11.79
CA LEU A 146 -21.65 4.58 -11.03
C LEU A 146 -21.28 6.06 -11.21
N ILE A 147 -19.97 6.38 -11.07
CA ILE A 147 -19.48 7.74 -11.27
C ILE A 147 -19.80 8.22 -12.68
N TYR A 148 -19.54 7.39 -13.68
CA TYR A 148 -19.81 7.75 -15.08
C TYR A 148 -21.29 8.01 -15.34
N PHE A 149 -22.18 7.16 -14.87
CA PHE A 149 -23.64 7.35 -15.05
C PHE A 149 -24.15 8.60 -14.33
N ILE A 150 -23.68 8.88 -13.13
CA ILE A 150 -24.05 10.10 -12.38
C ILE A 150 -23.59 11.35 -13.13
N THR A 151 -22.36 11.37 -13.60
CA THR A 151 -21.80 12.54 -14.32
C THR A 151 -22.42 12.73 -15.70
N ARG A 152 -22.97 11.67 -16.32
CA ARG A 152 -23.66 11.77 -17.61
C ARG A 152 -25.05 12.39 -17.51
N GLN A 153 -25.71 12.32 -16.31
CA GLN A 153 -27.06 12.83 -16.12
C GLN A 153 -27.09 14.33 -15.73
N VAL A 154 -25.93 14.90 -15.38
CA VAL A 154 -25.75 16.32 -15.04
C VAL A 154 -25.30 17.08 -16.27
#